data_1fe3c83f755bcfe59f1da31d8974eaf9
#
_entry.id   1fe3c83f755bcfe59f1da31d8974eaf9
#
_cell.length_a   1.000
_cell.length_b   1.000
_cell.length_c   1.000
_cell.angle_alpha   90.00
_cell.angle_beta   90.00
_cell.angle_gamma   90.00
#
_symmetry.space_group_name_H-M   'P 1'
#
loop_
_entity.id
_entity.type
_entity.pdbx_description
1 polymer ?
#
loop_
_entity_poly.entity_id
_entity_poly.type
_entity_poly.pdbx_seq_one_letter_code
_entity_poly.pdbx_strand_id
1 'polypeptide(L)'
;MDNNETEPRILLVEDDKADREKTLEALRKYGLGYEVRVVTGGHEALDYLLGRGRFHERSRNPLPDLILLDMSLAPIDGARVLARIRDNESLKAIPVIILCSTPEERGRAMVESVRAHAYAVKPVSADDMRDLVRLTYPSVTSYAAMRFE
;
A
#
# COMPACT_ATOMS: atom_id res chain seq x y z
N MET A 1 -5.29 -24.10 12.34
CA MET A 1 -5.57 -22.75 12.08
C MET A 1 -4.51 -22.06 11.28
N ASP A 2 -4.94 -21.48 10.33
CA ASP A 2 -4.07 -20.99 9.35
C ASP A 2 -3.92 -19.49 9.44
N ASN A 3 -2.83 -19.06 10.03
CA ASN A 3 -2.60 -17.62 10.13
C ASN A 3 -2.39 -16.95 8.80
N ASN A 4 -2.04 -17.73 7.79
CA ASN A 4 -1.83 -17.16 6.46
C ASN A 4 -3.08 -16.56 5.87
N GLU A 5 -4.24 -17.04 6.30
CA GLU A 5 -5.49 -16.53 5.80
C GLU A 5 -5.75 -15.10 6.21
N THR A 6 -5.09 -14.65 7.28
CA THR A 6 -5.30 -13.31 7.78
C THR A 6 -4.23 -12.33 7.37
N GLU A 7 -3.19 -12.80 6.67
CA GLU A 7 -2.12 -11.91 6.25
C GLU A 7 -2.43 -11.34 4.89
N PRO A 8 -2.39 -10.03 4.74
CA PRO A 8 -2.66 -9.42 3.44
C PRO A 8 -1.47 -9.56 2.50
N ARG A 9 -1.77 -9.65 1.23
CA ARG A 9 -0.78 -9.45 0.20
C ARG A 9 -0.63 -7.96 -0.01
N ILE A 10 0.58 -7.47 0.15
CA ILE A 10 0.83 -6.03 0.11
C ILE A 10 1.71 -5.71 -1.09
N LEU A 11 1.30 -4.70 -1.85
CA LEU A 11 2.16 -4.13 -2.88
C LEU A 11 2.72 -2.83 -2.34
N LEU A 12 4.04 -2.76 -2.23
CA LEU A 12 4.72 -1.55 -1.79
C LEU A 12 5.32 -0.86 -3.00
N VAL A 13 4.92 0.38 -3.23
CA VAL A 13 5.42 1.19 -4.33
C VAL A 13 6.31 2.27 -3.74
N GLU A 14 7.61 2.10 -3.85
CA GLU A 14 8.57 3.00 -3.23
C GLU A 14 9.87 3.01 -4.04
N ASP A 15 10.32 4.17 -4.50
CA ASP A 15 11.51 4.26 -5.31
C ASP A 15 12.78 4.50 -4.49
N ASP A 16 12.68 4.90 -3.23
CA ASP A 16 13.83 5.15 -2.38
C ASP A 16 14.20 3.89 -1.59
N LYS A 17 15.45 3.44 -1.74
CA LYS A 17 15.87 2.20 -1.11
C LYS A 17 15.79 2.24 0.40
N ALA A 18 16.24 3.36 0.99
CA ALA A 18 16.23 3.47 2.45
C ALA A 18 14.81 3.47 2.99
N ASP A 19 13.91 4.17 2.32
CA ASP A 19 12.50 4.19 2.73
C ASP A 19 11.85 2.82 2.58
N ARG A 20 12.20 2.10 1.48
CA ARG A 20 11.69 0.75 1.31
C ARG A 20 12.07 -0.15 2.48
N GLU A 21 13.33 -0.08 2.86
CA GLU A 21 13.83 -0.96 3.92
C GLU A 21 13.19 -0.65 5.26
N LYS A 22 12.99 0.63 5.55
CA LYS A 22 12.31 1.01 6.78
C LYS A 22 10.87 0.55 6.81
N THR A 23 10.19 0.68 5.69
CA THR A 23 8.79 0.23 5.60
C THR A 23 8.69 -1.27 5.76
N LEU A 24 9.57 -2.02 5.08
CA LEU A 24 9.56 -3.47 5.19
C LEU A 24 9.86 -3.93 6.61
N GLU A 25 10.79 -3.25 7.26
CA GLU A 25 11.13 -3.59 8.64
C GLU A 25 9.96 -3.35 9.58
N ALA A 26 9.26 -2.24 9.39
CA ALA A 26 8.08 -1.94 10.20
C ALA A 26 7.00 -3.02 10.01
N LEU A 27 6.79 -3.45 8.78
CA LEU A 27 5.80 -4.51 8.52
C LEU A 27 6.21 -5.84 9.15
N ARG A 28 7.48 -6.18 9.05
CA ARG A 28 7.95 -7.47 9.57
C ARG A 28 7.79 -7.61 11.06
N LYS A 29 7.87 -6.52 11.79
CA LYS A 29 7.83 -6.59 13.24
C LYS A 29 6.55 -7.24 13.74
N TYR A 30 5.46 -7.05 13.04
CA TYR A 30 4.17 -7.64 13.45
C TYR A 30 3.69 -8.71 12.48
N GLY A 31 4.64 -9.32 11.75
CA GLY A 31 4.31 -10.43 10.87
C GLY A 31 3.59 -10.06 9.61
N LEU A 32 3.72 -8.82 9.17
CA LEU A 32 3.01 -8.35 7.98
C LEU A 32 3.89 -8.32 6.74
N GLY A 33 5.10 -8.83 6.84
CA GLY A 33 6.06 -8.70 5.75
C GLY A 33 6.21 -9.92 4.85
N TYR A 34 5.44 -10.97 5.07
CA TYR A 34 5.64 -12.21 4.32
C TYR A 34 5.24 -12.10 2.87
N GLU A 35 4.13 -11.44 2.60
CA GLU A 35 3.59 -11.38 1.25
C GLU A 35 3.70 -9.98 0.68
N VAL A 36 4.86 -9.37 0.82
CA VAL A 36 5.07 -8.02 0.28
C VAL A 36 5.81 -8.12 -1.04
N ARG A 37 5.23 -7.53 -2.07
CA ARG A 37 5.90 -7.32 -3.35
C ARG A 37 6.28 -5.87 -3.45
N VAL A 38 7.47 -5.61 -3.97
CA VAL A 38 7.98 -4.25 -4.08
C VAL A 38 8.13 -3.89 -5.53
N VAL A 39 7.62 -2.74 -5.91
CA VAL A 39 7.89 -2.12 -7.20
C VAL A 39 8.42 -0.71 -6.92
N THR A 40 9.21 -0.18 -7.86
CA THR A 40 9.97 1.03 -7.57
C THR A 40 9.49 2.26 -8.33
N GLY A 41 8.34 2.19 -8.98
CA GLY A 41 7.82 3.35 -9.69
C GLY A 41 6.38 3.19 -10.06
N GLY A 42 5.76 4.28 -10.51
CA GLY A 42 4.35 4.29 -10.84
C GLY A 42 4.03 3.42 -12.04
N HIS A 43 4.87 3.46 -13.08
CA HIS A 43 4.64 2.62 -14.26
C HIS A 43 4.73 1.15 -13.90
N GLU A 44 5.72 0.79 -13.10
CA GLU A 44 5.88 -0.59 -12.68
C GLU A 44 4.70 -1.05 -11.83
N ALA A 45 4.22 -0.16 -10.97
CA ALA A 45 3.05 -0.46 -10.15
C ALA A 45 1.83 -0.74 -11.01
N LEU A 46 1.60 0.09 -12.02
CA LEU A 46 0.46 -0.10 -12.91
C LEU A 46 0.62 -1.36 -13.74
N ASP A 47 1.83 -1.67 -14.19
CA ASP A 47 2.06 -2.91 -14.90
C ASP A 47 1.75 -4.12 -14.04
N TYR A 48 2.17 -4.07 -12.77
CA TYR A 48 1.86 -5.15 -11.84
C TYR A 48 0.35 -5.29 -11.65
N LEU A 49 -0.31 -4.18 -11.37
CA LEU A 49 -1.74 -4.21 -11.06
C LEU A 49 -2.59 -4.60 -12.25
N LEU A 50 -2.16 -4.23 -13.45
CA LEU A 50 -2.90 -4.54 -14.67
C LEU A 50 -2.45 -5.84 -15.32
N GLY A 51 -1.45 -6.51 -14.75
CA GLY A 51 -0.97 -7.78 -15.27
C GLY A 51 -0.30 -7.65 -16.62
N ARG A 52 0.57 -6.64 -16.77
CA ARG A 52 1.23 -6.38 -18.05
C ARG A 52 2.72 -6.69 -17.95
N GLY A 53 3.31 -6.96 -19.14
CA GLY A 53 4.75 -7.19 -19.23
C GLY A 53 5.17 -8.37 -18.39
N ARG A 54 6.21 -8.18 -17.58
CA ARG A 54 6.76 -9.27 -16.77
C ARG A 54 5.82 -9.74 -15.67
N PHE A 55 4.73 -9.02 -15.45
CA PHE A 55 3.76 -9.39 -14.43
C PHE A 55 2.50 -10.03 -15.01
N HIS A 56 2.56 -10.49 -16.25
CA HIS A 56 1.34 -10.98 -16.91
C HIS A 56 0.80 -12.26 -16.30
N GLU A 57 1.65 -13.07 -15.68
CA GLU A 57 1.22 -14.34 -15.12
C GLU A 57 0.69 -14.14 -13.72
N ARG A 58 -0.64 -14.15 -13.59
CA ARG A 58 -1.30 -13.85 -12.32
C ARG A 58 -1.04 -14.85 -11.22
N SER A 59 -0.78 -16.11 -11.57
CA SER A 59 -0.46 -17.09 -10.54
C SER A 59 0.83 -16.74 -9.80
N ARG A 60 1.75 -16.04 -10.46
CA ARG A 60 3.00 -15.61 -9.85
C ARG A 60 2.92 -14.17 -9.35
N ASN A 61 1.98 -13.42 -9.87
CA ASN A 61 1.86 -11.99 -9.56
C ASN A 61 0.41 -11.68 -9.21
N PRO A 62 -0.06 -12.22 -8.06
CA PRO A 62 -1.47 -12.04 -7.68
C PRO A 62 -1.75 -10.59 -7.31
N LEU A 63 -3.01 -10.21 -7.47
CA LEU A 63 -3.42 -8.88 -7.04
C LEU A 63 -3.22 -8.72 -5.54
N PRO A 64 -2.80 -7.55 -5.10
CA PRO A 64 -2.63 -7.32 -3.67
C PRO A 64 -3.97 -7.08 -2.98
N ASP A 65 -3.96 -7.28 -1.67
CA ASP A 65 -5.09 -6.95 -0.82
C ASP A 65 -4.99 -5.51 -0.31
N LEU A 66 -3.80 -4.93 -0.40
CA LEU A 66 -3.51 -3.61 0.13
C LEU A 66 -2.33 -3.02 -0.62
N ILE A 67 -2.39 -1.73 -0.93
CA ILE A 67 -1.31 -1.04 -1.62
C ILE A 67 -0.77 0.04 -0.69
N LEU A 68 0.55 0.03 -0.48
CA LEU A 68 1.26 1.13 0.17
C LEU A 68 1.94 1.92 -0.93
N LEU A 69 1.55 3.17 -1.09
CA LEU A 69 1.91 3.96 -2.26
C LEU A 69 2.61 5.25 -1.86
N ASP A 70 3.86 5.39 -2.24
CA ASP A 70 4.61 6.60 -2.00
C ASP A 70 4.03 7.74 -2.83
N MET A 71 3.81 8.88 -2.21
CA MET A 71 3.27 10.05 -2.90
C MET A 71 4.28 10.64 -3.88
N SER A 72 5.55 10.60 -3.53
CA SER A 72 6.62 11.32 -4.26
C SER A 72 7.33 10.46 -5.28
N LEU A 73 6.61 9.73 -6.08
CA LEU A 73 7.19 8.94 -7.15
C LEU A 73 7.48 9.79 -8.38
N ALA A 74 8.40 9.31 -9.23
CA ALA A 74 8.68 9.94 -10.50
C ALA A 74 8.92 8.84 -11.54
N PRO A 75 8.59 9.08 -12.80
CA PRO A 75 7.99 10.28 -13.37
C PRO A 75 6.49 10.41 -13.16
N ILE A 76 5.80 9.33 -12.77
CA ILE A 76 4.39 9.39 -12.40
C ILE A 76 4.29 9.41 -10.89
N ASP A 77 3.68 10.44 -10.33
CA ASP A 77 3.57 10.54 -8.88
C ASP A 77 2.46 9.64 -8.33
N GLY A 78 2.43 9.53 -7.01
CA GLY A 78 1.46 8.64 -6.34
C GLY A 78 0.02 9.04 -6.59
N ALA A 79 -0.25 10.33 -6.71
CA ALA A 79 -1.61 10.79 -6.95
C ALA A 79 -2.13 10.27 -8.28
N ARG A 80 -1.29 10.26 -9.32
CA ARG A 80 -1.70 9.76 -10.62
C ARG A 80 -1.87 8.26 -10.62
N VAL A 81 -1.00 7.54 -9.91
CA VAL A 81 -1.18 6.10 -9.76
C VAL A 81 -2.50 5.80 -9.09
N LEU A 82 -2.79 6.51 -8.00
CA LEU A 82 -4.06 6.31 -7.30
C LEU A 82 -5.25 6.59 -8.20
N ALA A 83 -5.20 7.65 -8.98
CA ALA A 83 -6.29 7.96 -9.90
C ALA A 83 -6.54 6.82 -10.89
N ARG A 84 -5.46 6.25 -11.43
CA ARG A 84 -5.59 5.12 -12.35
C ARG A 84 -6.17 3.90 -11.67
N ILE A 85 -5.79 3.66 -10.41
CA ILE A 85 -6.35 2.54 -9.65
C ILE A 85 -7.85 2.74 -9.46
N ARG A 86 -8.26 3.93 -9.07
CA ARG A 86 -9.68 4.19 -8.79
C ARG A 86 -10.54 4.19 -10.04
N ASP A 87 -9.96 4.42 -11.20
CA ASP A 87 -10.71 4.41 -12.46
C ASP A 87 -10.83 3.02 -13.07
N ASN A 88 -10.19 2.02 -12.49
CA ASN A 88 -10.19 0.67 -13.06
C ASN A 88 -11.14 -0.23 -12.26
N GLU A 89 -12.08 -0.88 -12.96
CA GLU A 89 -13.10 -1.70 -12.30
C GLU A 89 -12.51 -2.83 -11.47
N SER A 90 -11.42 -3.41 -11.93
CA SER A 90 -10.81 -4.54 -11.22
C SER A 90 -9.98 -4.11 -10.02
N LEU A 91 -9.58 -2.85 -9.97
CA LEU A 91 -8.63 -2.38 -8.96
C LEU A 91 -9.25 -1.42 -7.96
N LYS A 92 -10.36 -0.80 -8.31
CA LYS A 92 -10.87 0.35 -7.54
C LYS A 92 -11.26 0.03 -6.11
N ALA A 93 -11.49 -1.23 -5.79
CA ALA A 93 -11.85 -1.62 -4.44
C ALA A 93 -10.66 -1.92 -3.55
N ILE A 94 -9.45 -1.98 -4.10
CA ILE A 94 -8.27 -2.30 -3.31
C ILE A 94 -7.93 -1.11 -2.42
N PRO A 95 -7.78 -1.33 -1.11
CA PRO A 95 -7.39 -0.23 -0.21
C PRO A 95 -5.99 0.28 -0.51
N VAL A 96 -5.82 1.60 -0.40
CA VAL A 96 -4.54 2.25 -0.65
C VAL A 96 -4.21 3.14 0.53
N ILE A 97 -3.00 2.98 1.07
CA ILE A 97 -2.43 3.89 2.05
C ILE A 97 -1.37 4.72 1.33
N ILE A 98 -1.51 6.03 1.39
CA ILE A 98 -0.53 6.95 0.81
C ILE A 98 0.54 7.25 1.85
N LEU A 99 1.81 7.11 1.44
CA LEU A 99 2.95 7.42 2.29
C LEU A 99 3.56 8.74 1.83
N CYS A 100 3.66 9.70 2.74
CA CYS A 100 4.13 11.05 2.44
C CYS A 100 5.46 11.31 3.12
N SER A 101 6.24 12.23 2.56
CA SER A 101 7.55 12.54 3.12
C SER A 101 7.48 13.55 4.27
N THR A 102 6.48 14.43 4.25
CA THR A 102 6.33 15.46 5.27
C THR A 102 4.85 15.62 5.64
N PRO A 103 4.57 16.21 6.82
CA PRO A 103 3.18 16.51 7.16
C PRO A 103 2.52 17.46 6.16
N GLU A 104 3.27 18.37 5.56
CA GLU A 104 2.74 19.28 4.56
C GLU A 104 2.31 18.51 3.32
N GLU A 105 3.13 17.55 2.90
CA GLU A 105 2.78 16.72 1.76
C GLU A 105 1.53 15.89 2.06
N ARG A 106 1.42 15.39 3.29
CA ARG A 106 0.23 14.65 3.69
C ARG A 106 -1.02 15.52 3.59
N GLY A 107 -0.91 16.77 4.06
CA GLY A 107 -2.05 17.70 3.97
C GLY A 107 -2.49 17.92 2.54
N ARG A 108 -1.52 18.11 1.62
CA ARG A 108 -1.85 18.27 0.21
C ARG A 108 -2.46 17.00 -0.35
N ALA A 109 -1.91 15.84 0.02
CA ALA A 109 -2.40 14.57 -0.48
C ALA A 109 -3.84 14.32 -0.05
N MET A 110 -4.17 14.68 1.17
CA MET A 110 -5.53 14.49 1.68
C MET A 110 -6.54 15.34 0.92
N VAL A 111 -6.11 16.46 0.36
CA VAL A 111 -6.98 17.30 -0.45
C VAL A 111 -7.02 16.83 -1.90
N GLU A 112 -5.86 16.48 -2.46
CA GLU A 112 -5.73 16.21 -3.88
C GLU A 112 -5.99 14.76 -4.24
N SER A 113 -5.81 13.84 -3.29
CA SER A 113 -5.93 12.40 -3.53
C SER A 113 -6.91 11.82 -2.54
N VAL A 114 -8.14 12.33 -2.57
CA VAL A 114 -9.11 12.06 -1.50
C VAL A 114 -9.64 10.63 -1.48
N ARG A 115 -9.26 9.81 -2.46
CA ARG A 115 -9.80 8.45 -2.53
C ARG A 115 -8.85 7.39 -1.98
N ALA A 116 -7.85 7.80 -1.22
CA ALA A 116 -7.04 6.85 -0.47
C ALA A 116 -7.74 6.48 0.83
N HIS A 117 -7.40 5.33 1.38
CA HIS A 117 -8.00 4.88 2.63
C HIS A 117 -7.32 5.50 3.82
N ALA A 118 -6.04 5.82 3.71
CA ALA A 118 -5.30 6.44 4.80
C ALA A 118 -4.07 7.15 4.26
N TYR A 119 -3.50 8.02 5.08
CA TYR A 119 -2.34 8.83 4.72
C TYR A 119 -1.40 8.83 5.92
N ALA A 120 -0.13 8.58 5.69
CA ALA A 120 0.85 8.54 6.76
C ALA A 120 2.13 9.24 6.33
N VAL A 121 2.89 9.75 7.31
CA VAL A 121 4.17 10.41 7.06
C VAL A 121 5.28 9.43 7.38
N LYS A 122 6.23 9.28 6.46
CA LYS A 122 7.37 8.40 6.63
C LYS A 122 8.38 9.02 7.59
N PRO A 123 9.11 8.24 8.36
CA PRO A 123 9.00 6.79 8.48
C PRO A 123 7.84 6.41 9.40
N VAL A 124 7.08 5.43 8.96
CA VAL A 124 5.94 4.97 9.75
C VAL A 124 6.46 3.93 10.75
N SER A 125 6.15 4.13 12.02
CA SER A 125 6.59 3.18 13.04
C SER A 125 5.90 1.84 12.85
N ALA A 126 6.48 0.80 13.44
CA ALA A 126 5.88 -0.53 13.34
C ALA A 126 4.49 -0.55 13.96
N ASP A 127 4.32 0.15 15.09
CA ASP A 127 3.01 0.21 15.74
C ASP A 127 1.98 0.90 14.87
N ASP A 128 2.35 2.03 14.28
CA ASP A 128 1.44 2.77 13.41
C ASP A 128 1.15 1.98 12.14
N MET A 129 2.15 1.31 11.58
CA MET A 129 1.94 0.50 10.40
C MET A 129 0.96 -0.63 10.67
N ARG A 130 1.12 -1.30 11.82
CA ARG A 130 0.19 -2.34 12.23
C ARG A 130 -1.23 -1.80 12.29
N ASP A 131 -1.40 -0.64 12.93
CA ASP A 131 -2.73 -0.06 13.08
C ASP A 131 -3.32 0.35 11.74
N LEU A 132 -2.51 0.91 10.84
CA LEU A 132 -2.98 1.29 9.53
C LEU A 132 -3.45 0.07 8.72
N VAL A 133 -2.67 -1.00 8.77
CA VAL A 133 -3.05 -2.21 8.04
C VAL A 133 -4.34 -2.78 8.59
N ARG A 134 -4.48 -2.81 9.91
CA ARG A 134 -5.69 -3.33 10.53
C ARG A 134 -6.93 -2.52 10.18
N LEU A 135 -6.78 -1.20 10.07
CA LEU A 135 -7.91 -0.35 9.70
C LEU A 135 -8.29 -0.48 8.24
N THR A 136 -7.31 -0.69 7.37
CA THR A 136 -7.58 -0.71 5.94
C THR A 136 -7.85 -2.08 5.39
N TYR A 137 -7.47 -3.13 6.10
CA TYR A 137 -7.70 -4.51 5.68
C TYR A 137 -8.49 -5.23 6.77
N PRO A 138 -9.79 -4.97 6.82
CA PRO A 138 -10.60 -5.43 7.95
C PRO A 138 -10.66 -6.94 8.11
N SER A 139 -10.45 -7.71 7.05
CA SER A 139 -10.53 -9.16 7.16
C SER A 139 -9.45 -9.72 8.07
N VAL A 140 -8.35 -8.99 8.29
CA VAL A 140 -7.29 -9.42 9.20
C VAL A 140 -7.75 -9.35 10.64
N THR A 141 -8.33 -8.21 11.02
CA THR A 141 -8.76 -7.99 12.39
C THR A 141 -10.01 -7.12 12.39
N SER A 142 -10.97 -7.47 11.56
CA SER A 142 -12.10 -6.59 11.34
C SER A 142 -12.76 -6.16 12.64
N TYR A 143 -12.98 -7.11 13.53
CA TYR A 143 -13.66 -6.80 14.76
C TYR A 143 -12.81 -5.93 15.67
N ALA A 144 -11.53 -6.28 15.79
CA ALA A 144 -10.62 -5.52 16.64
C ALA A 144 -10.44 -4.12 16.10
N ALA A 145 -10.34 -3.96 14.80
CA ALA A 145 -10.15 -2.66 14.19
C ALA A 145 -11.30 -1.70 14.51
N MET A 146 -12.49 -2.23 14.58
CA MET A 146 -13.66 -1.41 14.86
C MET A 146 -13.70 -0.88 16.27
N ARG A 147 -12.84 -1.35 17.13
CA ARG A 147 -12.84 -0.95 18.52
C ARG A 147 -11.84 0.14 18.82
N PHE A 148 -11.18 0.62 17.81
CA PHE A 148 -10.16 1.64 18.01
C PHE A 148 -10.71 3.03 18.16
N GLU A 149 -11.94 3.26 17.85
CA GLU A 149 -12.44 4.61 18.06
C GLU A 149 -12.69 4.95 19.46
#